data_fb683b009423d459fb35f06452068c74
#
_entry.id   fb683b009423d459fb35f06452068c74
#
_cell.length_a   1.000
_cell.length_b   1.000
_cell.length_c   1.000
_cell.angle_alpha   90.00
_cell.angle_beta   90.00
_cell.angle_gamma   90.00
#
_symmetry.space_group_name_H-M   'P 1'
#
loop_
_entity.id
_entity.type
_entity.pdbx_description
1 polymer ?
#
loop_
_entity_poly.entity_id
_entity_poly.type
_entity_poly.pdbx_seq_one_letter_code
_entity_poly.pdbx_strand_id
1 'polypeptide(L)'
;MSENVGFAGQISPEQVVQVAEKGFKSIINNRPDMEGGPDQPTSAQIEDAARVADVDYVYQPVVAGQITELDVRAFANHFNELPKPILMFCRSGNRSNNLYQLAKQMDLLDD
;
A
#
# COMPACT_ATOMS: atom_id res chain seq x y z
N MET A 1 -16.05 4.46 -7.00
CA MET A 1 -14.67 3.98 -6.91
C MET A 1 -13.75 5.16 -7.09
N SER A 2 -12.75 5.27 -6.24
CA SER A 2 -11.79 6.37 -6.36
C SER A 2 -10.81 6.09 -7.51
N GLU A 3 -10.53 7.10 -8.32
CA GLU A 3 -9.51 7.00 -9.37
C GLU A 3 -8.10 7.17 -8.80
N ASN A 4 -7.99 7.49 -7.50
CA ASN A 4 -6.73 7.80 -6.85
C ASN A 4 -6.09 6.60 -6.14
N VAL A 5 -6.79 5.48 -6.04
CA VAL A 5 -6.30 4.33 -5.31
C VAL A 5 -6.69 3.02 -6.00
N GLY A 6 -5.79 2.06 -5.94
CA GLY A 6 -6.05 0.67 -6.35
C GLY A 6 -5.63 -0.26 -5.24
N PHE A 7 -6.18 -1.47 -5.23
CA PHE A 7 -5.87 -2.47 -4.21
C PHE A 7 -5.40 -3.74 -4.87
N ALA A 8 -4.44 -4.41 -4.25
CA ALA A 8 -3.87 -5.65 -4.80
C ALA A 8 -3.49 -6.61 -3.68
N GLY A 9 -3.40 -7.88 -4.02
CA GLY A 9 -2.72 -8.85 -3.19
C GLY A 9 -1.21 -8.69 -3.32
N GLN A 10 -0.46 -9.58 -2.69
CA GLN A 10 1.01 -9.49 -2.70
C GLN A 10 1.54 -9.36 -4.11
N ILE A 11 2.40 -8.37 -4.32
CA ILE A 11 3.11 -8.18 -5.59
C ILE A 11 4.58 -8.60 -5.42
N SER A 12 5.20 -8.98 -6.53
CA SER A 12 6.63 -9.29 -6.56
C SER A 12 7.43 -8.07 -6.98
N PRO A 13 8.75 -8.04 -6.70
CA PRO A 13 9.58 -6.94 -7.20
C PRO A 13 9.50 -6.79 -8.72
N GLU A 14 9.40 -7.90 -9.46
CA GLU A 14 9.30 -7.88 -10.92
C GLU A 14 8.00 -7.24 -11.42
N GLN A 15 6.95 -7.26 -10.60
CA GLN A 15 5.66 -6.68 -10.97
C GLN A 15 5.60 -5.16 -10.75
N VAL A 16 6.56 -4.60 -10.02
CA VAL A 16 6.55 -3.16 -9.71
C VAL A 16 6.63 -2.32 -10.99
N VAL A 17 7.43 -2.75 -11.97
CA VAL A 17 7.51 -2.01 -13.24
C VAL A 17 6.16 -1.98 -13.94
N GLN A 18 5.37 -3.06 -13.85
CA GLN A 18 4.04 -3.09 -14.42
C GLN A 18 3.08 -2.16 -13.70
N VAL A 19 3.22 -2.02 -12.39
CA VAL A 19 2.46 -1.06 -11.60
C VAL A 19 2.73 0.37 -12.09
N ALA A 20 4.00 0.69 -12.30
CA ALA A 20 4.40 1.99 -12.83
C ALA A 20 3.84 2.22 -14.24
N GLU A 21 3.87 1.19 -15.07
CA GLU A 21 3.36 1.28 -16.45
C GLU A 21 1.86 1.51 -16.50
N LYS A 22 1.14 1.06 -15.48
CA LYS A 22 -0.31 1.31 -15.37
C LYS A 22 -0.64 2.72 -14.90
N GLY A 23 0.37 3.51 -14.59
CA GLY A 23 0.18 4.91 -14.20
C GLY A 23 0.20 5.18 -12.72
N PHE A 24 0.40 4.18 -11.88
CA PHE A 24 0.51 4.39 -10.43
C PHE A 24 1.79 5.17 -10.11
N LYS A 25 1.66 6.15 -9.22
CA LYS A 25 2.77 7.01 -8.81
C LYS A 25 3.36 6.58 -7.48
N SER A 26 2.61 5.84 -6.68
CA SER A 26 3.04 5.44 -5.34
C SER A 26 2.55 4.05 -5.00
N ILE A 27 3.25 3.38 -4.08
CA ILE A 27 2.88 2.08 -3.54
C ILE A 27 2.89 2.17 -2.02
N ILE A 28 1.82 1.66 -1.38
CA ILE A 28 1.78 1.47 0.07
C ILE A 28 1.72 -0.04 0.34
N ASN A 29 2.68 -0.54 1.10
CA ASN A 29 2.74 -1.94 1.49
C ASN A 29 2.21 -2.09 2.91
N ASN A 30 1.07 -2.75 3.07
CA ASN A 30 0.44 -2.98 4.38
C ASN A 30 0.76 -4.36 4.96
N ARG A 31 1.53 -5.18 4.25
CA ARG A 31 1.79 -6.55 4.69
C ARG A 31 3.10 -6.64 5.47
N PRO A 32 3.06 -7.04 6.76
CA PRO A 32 4.31 -7.20 7.53
C PRO A 32 5.25 -8.21 6.88
N ASP A 33 6.54 -7.93 6.92
CA ASP A 33 7.55 -8.87 6.46
C ASP A 33 7.42 -10.18 7.23
N MET A 34 7.69 -11.28 6.55
CA MET A 34 7.64 -12.63 7.13
C MET A 34 6.24 -13.13 7.48
N GLU A 35 5.18 -12.35 7.21
CA GLU A 35 3.81 -12.80 7.49
C GLU A 35 3.50 -14.12 6.77
N GLY A 36 3.95 -14.25 5.53
CA GLY A 36 3.79 -15.46 4.74
C GLY A 36 5.00 -16.39 4.76
N GLY A 37 5.96 -16.13 5.67
CA GLY A 37 7.17 -16.94 5.78
C GLY A 37 8.33 -16.39 4.95
N PRO A 38 9.43 -17.16 4.86
CA PRO A 38 10.65 -16.65 4.22
C PRO A 38 10.54 -16.46 2.71
N ASP A 39 9.52 -17.03 2.07
CA ASP A 39 9.36 -16.89 0.62
C ASP A 39 8.62 -15.61 0.23
N GLN A 40 8.04 -14.90 1.20
CA GLN A 40 7.36 -13.64 0.93
C GLN A 40 8.38 -12.58 0.53
N PRO A 41 8.15 -11.83 -0.57
CA PRO A 41 9.03 -10.70 -0.89
C PRO A 41 9.10 -9.72 0.28
N THR A 42 10.31 -9.25 0.59
CA THR A 42 10.49 -8.32 1.70
C THR A 42 10.15 -6.90 1.28
N SER A 43 9.85 -6.06 2.27
CA SER A 43 9.65 -4.64 2.02
C SER A 43 10.86 -4.02 1.32
N ALA A 44 12.07 -4.39 1.74
CA ALA A 44 13.29 -3.86 1.13
C ALA A 44 13.39 -4.19 -0.35
N GLN A 45 12.98 -5.40 -0.74
CA GLN A 45 13.00 -5.82 -2.15
C GLN A 45 12.00 -5.02 -2.98
N ILE A 46 10.80 -4.80 -2.45
CA ILE A 46 9.78 -4.01 -3.13
C ILE A 46 10.22 -2.55 -3.22
N GLU A 47 10.81 -2.02 -2.15
CA GLU A 47 11.30 -0.64 -2.14
C GLU A 47 12.38 -0.41 -3.18
N ASP A 48 13.33 -1.35 -3.32
CA ASP A 48 14.38 -1.24 -4.32
C ASP A 48 13.78 -1.23 -5.74
N ALA A 49 12.80 -2.09 -5.99
CA ALA A 49 12.15 -2.13 -7.30
C ALA A 49 11.38 -0.82 -7.57
N ALA A 50 10.73 -0.27 -6.54
CA ALA A 50 10.00 0.99 -6.68
C ALA A 50 10.95 2.13 -7.01
N ARG A 51 12.11 2.18 -6.37
CA ARG A 51 13.12 3.20 -6.64
C ARG A 51 13.59 3.14 -8.09
N VAL A 52 13.85 1.93 -8.59
CA VAL A 52 14.27 1.75 -9.99
C VAL A 52 13.18 2.19 -10.96
N ALA A 53 11.92 1.93 -10.63
CA ALA A 53 10.78 2.28 -11.47
C ALA A 53 10.30 3.73 -11.28
N ASP A 54 10.94 4.48 -10.39
CA ASP A 54 10.60 5.88 -10.07
C ASP A 54 9.17 5.99 -9.51
N VAL A 55 8.82 5.09 -8.60
CA VAL A 55 7.54 5.06 -7.88
C VAL A 55 7.83 5.30 -6.40
N ASP A 56 7.07 6.20 -5.77
CA ASP A 56 7.22 6.45 -4.34
C ASP A 56 6.73 5.24 -3.56
N TYR A 57 7.37 4.96 -2.43
CA TYR A 57 7.07 3.75 -1.67
C TYR A 57 6.98 4.05 -0.18
N VAL A 58 5.95 3.50 0.47
CA VAL A 58 5.80 3.55 1.92
C VAL A 58 5.52 2.15 2.44
N TYR A 59 6.25 1.75 3.46
CA TYR A 59 6.01 0.51 4.19
C TYR A 59 5.23 0.86 5.46
N GLN A 60 3.94 0.48 5.49
CA GLN A 60 3.10 0.66 6.67
C GLN A 60 2.48 -0.69 7.03
N PRO A 61 3.22 -1.55 7.75
CA PRO A 61 2.70 -2.86 8.12
C PRO A 61 1.51 -2.72 9.06
N VAL A 62 0.45 -3.48 8.79
CA VAL A 62 -0.76 -3.51 9.59
C VAL A 62 -1.10 -4.98 9.83
N VAL A 63 -1.33 -5.35 11.09
CA VAL A 63 -1.62 -6.73 11.43
C VAL A 63 -3.07 -7.08 11.06
N ALA A 64 -3.25 -8.21 10.37
CA ALA A 64 -4.57 -8.65 9.93
C ALA A 64 -5.50 -8.80 11.12
N GLY A 65 -6.71 -8.22 11.00
CA GLY A 65 -7.71 -8.29 12.06
C GLY A 65 -7.45 -7.38 13.25
N GLN A 66 -6.40 -6.55 13.20
CA GLN A 66 -6.03 -5.69 14.33
C GLN A 66 -5.75 -4.25 13.88
N ILE A 67 -6.58 -3.74 12.97
CA ILE A 67 -6.45 -2.35 12.51
C ILE A 67 -6.87 -1.42 13.66
N THR A 68 -5.96 -0.54 14.07
CA THR A 68 -6.22 0.43 15.14
C THR A 68 -6.48 1.81 14.56
N GLU A 69 -7.02 2.71 15.40
CA GLU A 69 -7.21 4.11 14.99
C GLU A 69 -5.87 4.75 14.60
N LEU A 70 -4.79 4.42 15.31
CA LEU A 70 -3.46 4.94 14.97
C LEU A 70 -3.03 4.48 13.58
N ASP A 71 -3.32 3.23 13.22
CA ASP A 71 -3.03 2.73 11.87
C ASP A 71 -3.78 3.54 10.82
N VAL A 72 -5.06 3.82 11.07
CA VAL A 72 -5.90 4.56 10.12
C VAL A 72 -5.39 5.99 9.95
N ARG A 73 -5.02 6.65 11.05
CA ARG A 73 -4.52 8.03 10.99
C ARG A 73 -3.15 8.12 10.31
N ALA A 74 -2.26 7.16 10.58
CA ALA A 74 -0.96 7.10 9.92
C ALA A 74 -1.13 6.87 8.42
N PHE A 75 -2.02 5.96 8.04
CA PHE A 75 -2.33 5.73 6.63
C PHE A 75 -2.84 7.01 5.96
N ALA A 76 -3.76 7.72 6.61
CA ALA A 76 -4.33 8.94 6.03
C ALA A 76 -3.24 9.97 5.76
N ASN A 77 -2.27 10.12 6.66
CA ASN A 77 -1.15 11.02 6.44
C ASN A 77 -0.33 10.62 5.21
N HIS A 78 -0.02 9.34 5.07
CA HIS A 78 0.70 8.86 3.89
C HIS A 78 -0.11 9.09 2.62
N PHE A 79 -1.39 8.73 2.65
CA PHE A 79 -2.27 8.88 1.48
C PHE A 79 -2.31 10.33 1.01
N ASN A 80 -2.47 11.27 1.97
CA ASN A 80 -2.62 12.69 1.61
C ASN A 80 -1.33 13.30 1.06
N GLU A 81 -0.17 12.75 1.45
CA GLU A 81 1.12 13.29 1.02
C GLU A 81 1.66 12.67 -0.26
N LEU A 82 1.29 11.42 -0.55
CA LEU A 82 1.88 10.69 -1.68
C LEU A 82 1.27 11.12 -3.01
N PRO A 83 2.06 11.09 -4.10
CA PRO A 83 1.51 11.31 -5.44
C PRO A 83 0.48 10.23 -5.80
N LYS A 84 -0.58 10.64 -6.46
CA LYS A 84 -1.66 9.74 -6.88
C LYS A 84 -1.53 9.40 -8.36
N PRO A 85 -2.08 8.27 -8.79
CA PRO A 85 -2.77 7.25 -7.98
C PRO A 85 -1.81 6.37 -7.19
N ILE A 86 -2.34 5.81 -6.09
CA ILE A 86 -1.59 4.97 -5.16
C ILE A 86 -2.06 3.53 -5.28
N LEU A 87 -1.14 2.58 -5.39
CA LEU A 87 -1.48 1.16 -5.26
C LEU A 87 -1.19 0.74 -3.83
N MET A 88 -2.19 0.17 -3.15
CA MET A 88 -2.03 -0.41 -1.84
C MET A 88 -2.08 -1.92 -1.96
N PHE A 89 -1.21 -2.62 -1.23
CA PHE A 89 -1.28 -4.07 -1.24
C PHE A 89 -1.08 -4.65 0.15
N CYS A 90 -1.62 -5.84 0.33
CA CYS A 90 -1.41 -6.70 1.49
C CYS A 90 -1.41 -8.13 0.97
N ARG A 91 -1.84 -9.11 1.76
CA ARG A 91 -1.89 -10.48 1.27
C ARG A 91 -2.92 -10.66 0.15
N SER A 92 -4.13 -10.12 0.34
CA SER A 92 -5.25 -10.31 -0.60
C SER A 92 -5.84 -9.02 -1.15
N GLY A 93 -5.45 -7.87 -0.60
CA GLY A 93 -6.05 -6.58 -0.90
C GLY A 93 -7.15 -6.16 0.08
N ASN A 94 -7.70 -7.10 0.84
CA ASN A 94 -8.82 -6.81 1.75
C ASN A 94 -8.42 -5.90 2.91
N ARG A 95 -7.28 -6.15 3.52
CA ARG A 95 -6.78 -5.34 4.63
C ARG A 95 -6.53 -3.90 4.19
N SER A 96 -5.90 -3.75 3.03
CA SER A 96 -5.64 -2.42 2.46
C SER A 96 -6.94 -1.69 2.16
N ASN A 97 -7.91 -2.38 1.57
CA ASN A 97 -9.21 -1.78 1.29
C ASN A 97 -9.93 -1.38 2.59
N ASN A 98 -9.89 -2.22 3.62
CA ASN A 98 -10.51 -1.91 4.92
C ASN A 98 -9.89 -0.67 5.54
N LEU A 99 -8.56 -0.56 5.48
CA LEU A 99 -7.85 0.60 5.99
C LEU A 99 -8.30 1.88 5.27
N TYR A 100 -8.40 1.82 3.96
CA TYR A 100 -8.85 2.94 3.13
C TYR A 100 -10.29 3.34 3.48
N GLN A 101 -11.20 2.34 3.58
CA GLN A 101 -12.60 2.62 3.88
C GLN A 101 -12.78 3.24 5.27
N LEU A 102 -12.01 2.77 6.26
CA LEU A 102 -12.06 3.35 7.59
C LEU A 102 -11.61 4.81 7.59
N ALA A 103 -10.54 5.12 6.86
CA ALA A 103 -10.07 6.50 6.76
C ALA A 103 -11.11 7.39 6.08
N LYS A 104 -11.80 6.88 5.06
CA LYS A 104 -12.88 7.63 4.41
C LYS A 104 -14.04 7.90 5.36
N GLN A 105 -14.45 6.88 6.14
CA GLN A 105 -15.55 7.02 7.10
C GLN A 105 -15.21 8.03 8.18
N MET A 106 -13.93 8.15 8.54
CA MET A 106 -13.46 9.12 9.53
C MET A 106 -13.18 10.49 8.92
N ASP A 107 -13.41 10.64 7.62
CA ASP A 107 -13.23 11.90 6.89
C ASP A 107 -11.79 12.41 6.99
N LEU A 108 -10.82 11.52 6.89
CA LEU A 108 -9.41 11.85 7.03
C LEU A 108 -8.67 12.05 5.70
N LEU A 109 -9.30 11.69 4.58
CA LEU A 109 -8.63 11.71 3.28
C LEU A 109 -8.96 12.97 2.49
N ASP A 110 -7.92 13.57 1.91
CA ASP A 110 -8.02 14.73 1.02
C ASP A 110 -8.35 14.24 -0.40
N ASP A 111 -9.58 13.83 -0.61
CA ASP A 111 -9.95 13.08 -1.80
C ASP A 111 -11.10 13.75 -2.55
#